data_7269ec7be5d15aaa6aa5b224b4ddfa38
#
_entry.id   7269ec7be5d15aaa6aa5b224b4ddfa38
#
_cell.length_a   1.000
_cell.length_b   1.000
_cell.length_c   1.000
_cell.angle_alpha   90.00
_cell.angle_beta   90.00
_cell.angle_gamma   90.00
#
_symmetry.space_group_name_H-M   'P 1'
#
loop_
_entity.id
_entity.type
_entity.pdbx_description
1 polymer ?
#
loop_
_entity_poly.entity_id
_entity_poly.type
_entity_poly.pdbx_seq_one_letter_code
_entity_poly.pdbx_strand_id
1 'polypeptide(L)'
;MRVHLKDKDPSKSKLLMFRVGYRYLPILRGEGANENRAIAEATSRFNLPVHILMSDRNRFDFRFVSGQNFSWRYRNRLTLERNFTIRRYEFTPYIRGEFYYDSRFAKITKNAFTIGSIFPLTKHTEFELYYEDQRDSTTSPNFHVRGVGVVLGLYF
;
A
#
# COMPACT_ATOMS: atom_id res chain seq x y z
N MET A 1 2.16 -19.37 -23.81
CA MET A 1 2.54 -17.99 -23.43
C MET A 1 2.14 -17.82 -21.97
N ARG A 2 3.12 -17.80 -21.04
CA ARG A 2 2.85 -17.64 -19.61
C ARG A 2 2.67 -16.16 -19.34
N VAL A 3 1.44 -15.74 -19.07
CA VAL A 3 1.15 -14.39 -18.61
C VAL A 3 1.51 -14.35 -17.14
N HIS A 4 2.69 -13.80 -16.81
CA HIS A 4 3.04 -13.52 -15.43
C HIS A 4 2.18 -12.35 -14.93
N LEU A 5 1.86 -12.30 -13.62
CA LEU A 5 1.25 -11.14 -12.97
C LEU A 5 2.00 -9.83 -13.29
N LYS A 6 3.28 -9.93 -13.57
CA LYS A 6 4.15 -8.87 -14.07
C LYS A 6 3.63 -8.24 -15.38
N ASP A 7 2.97 -9.03 -16.23
CA ASP A 7 2.42 -8.56 -17.51
C ASP A 7 1.05 -7.90 -17.35
N LYS A 8 0.31 -8.23 -16.26
CA LYS A 8 -0.98 -7.59 -15.94
C LYS A 8 -0.82 -6.22 -15.31
N ASP A 9 0.23 -6.02 -14.51
CA ASP A 9 0.58 -4.72 -13.95
C ASP A 9 1.91 -4.24 -14.55
N PRO A 10 1.89 -3.45 -15.64
CA PRO A 10 3.11 -2.97 -16.29
C PRO A 10 3.98 -2.12 -15.36
N SER A 11 3.42 -1.61 -14.24
CA SER A 11 4.21 -0.90 -13.24
C SER A 11 5.20 -1.82 -12.52
N LYS A 12 4.91 -3.13 -12.39
CA LYS A 12 5.79 -4.11 -11.75
C LYS A 12 7.04 -4.45 -12.56
N SER A 13 7.06 -4.15 -13.85
CA SER A 13 8.24 -4.35 -14.72
C SER A 13 9.28 -3.23 -14.58
N LYS A 14 8.92 -2.08 -14.00
CA LYS A 14 9.78 -0.91 -13.88
C LYS A 14 10.58 -0.95 -12.58
N LEU A 15 11.89 -0.76 -12.69
CA LEU A 15 12.79 -0.68 -11.53
C LEU A 15 12.45 0.50 -10.61
N LEU A 16 12.09 1.64 -11.18
CA LEU A 16 11.77 2.85 -10.45
C LEU A 16 10.54 3.52 -11.08
N MET A 17 9.61 3.93 -10.24
CA MET A 17 8.40 4.64 -10.64
C MET A 17 8.15 5.81 -9.70
N PHE A 18 7.89 6.97 -10.27
CA PHE A 18 7.45 8.16 -9.56
C PHE A 18 5.98 8.42 -9.83
N ARG A 19 5.28 8.88 -8.80
CA ARG A 19 3.89 9.32 -8.88
C ARG A 19 3.74 10.62 -8.11
N VAL A 20 3.05 11.58 -8.71
CA VAL A 20 2.60 12.80 -8.05
C VAL A 20 1.08 12.85 -8.10
N GLY A 21 0.47 13.46 -7.11
CA GLY A 21 -0.98 13.56 -7.05
C GLY A 21 -1.43 14.68 -6.14
N TYR A 22 -2.68 15.04 -6.31
CA TYR A 22 -3.37 16.00 -5.47
C TYR A 22 -4.71 15.42 -5.03
N ARG A 23 -5.09 15.72 -3.78
CA ARG A 23 -6.39 15.31 -3.23
C ARG A 23 -6.98 16.45 -2.43
N TYR A 24 -8.23 16.78 -2.74
CA TYR A 24 -9.07 17.65 -1.93
C TYR A 24 -10.04 16.81 -1.10
N LEU A 25 -10.12 17.07 0.18
CA LEU A 25 -10.97 16.40 1.15
C LEU A 25 -11.87 17.45 1.79
N PRO A 26 -13.10 17.70 1.23
CA PRO A 26 -14.05 18.61 1.81
C PRO A 26 -14.68 18.01 3.06
N ILE A 27 -15.14 18.87 3.96
CA ILE A 27 -16.04 18.46 5.05
C ILE A 27 -17.43 18.19 4.40
N LEU A 28 -17.93 16.99 4.61
CA LEU A 28 -19.27 16.64 4.11
C LEU A 28 -20.36 16.82 5.17
N ARG A 29 -20.03 16.71 6.46
CA ARG A 29 -20.94 16.91 7.61
C ARG A 29 -20.15 17.18 8.89
N GLY A 30 -20.72 18.02 9.80
CA GLY A 30 -20.22 18.24 11.15
C GLY A 30 -19.03 19.21 11.22
N GLU A 31 -18.41 19.27 12.40
CA GLU A 31 -17.21 20.06 12.63
C GLU A 31 -15.99 19.38 12.02
N GLY A 32 -15.20 20.11 11.27
CA GLY A 32 -13.99 19.63 10.64
C GLY A 32 -13.31 20.75 9.85
N ALA A 33 -12.26 20.43 9.14
CA ALA A 33 -11.53 21.37 8.30
C ALA A 33 -11.27 20.78 6.91
N ASN A 34 -11.50 21.58 5.86
CA ASN A 34 -11.10 21.17 4.51
C ASN A 34 -9.60 20.89 4.45
N GLU A 35 -9.22 19.82 3.77
CA GLU A 35 -7.82 19.46 3.62
C GLU A 35 -7.44 19.41 2.13
N ASN A 36 -6.40 20.15 1.77
CA ASN A 36 -5.69 20.02 0.52
C ASN A 36 -4.45 19.16 0.75
N ARG A 37 -4.23 18.16 -0.07
CA ARG A 37 -3.12 17.25 0.07
C ARG A 37 -2.37 17.09 -1.24
N ALA A 38 -1.10 17.50 -1.27
CA ALA A 38 -0.17 17.15 -2.34
C ALA A 38 0.54 15.83 -1.98
N ILE A 39 0.74 14.97 -2.97
CA ILE A 39 1.29 13.63 -2.80
C ILE A 39 2.50 13.48 -3.71
N ALA A 40 3.61 13.03 -3.15
CA ALA A 40 4.79 12.59 -3.90
C ALA A 40 5.11 11.15 -3.49
N GLU A 41 5.28 10.25 -4.46
CA GLU A 41 5.53 8.83 -4.23
C GLU A 41 6.64 8.34 -5.15
N ALA A 42 7.56 7.55 -4.61
CA ALA A 42 8.58 6.81 -5.35
C ALA A 42 8.49 5.33 -4.97
N THR A 43 8.48 4.46 -5.95
CA THR A 43 8.50 3.01 -5.75
C THR A 43 9.71 2.43 -6.47
N SER A 44 10.58 1.76 -5.72
CA SER A 44 11.72 1.01 -6.24
C SER A 44 11.39 -0.48 -6.21
N ARG A 45 11.84 -1.23 -7.22
CA ARG A 45 11.62 -2.68 -7.32
C ARG A 45 12.90 -3.40 -7.66
N PHE A 46 13.16 -4.49 -6.96
CA PHE A 46 14.35 -5.28 -7.11
C PHE A 46 13.98 -6.76 -7.22
N ASN A 47 14.53 -7.45 -8.23
CA ASN A 47 14.45 -8.89 -8.29
C ASN A 47 15.56 -9.45 -7.44
N LEU A 48 15.19 -10.08 -6.33
CA LEU A 48 16.11 -10.79 -5.44
C LEU A 48 16.36 -12.23 -5.95
N PRO A 49 17.41 -12.91 -5.45
CA PRO A 49 17.58 -14.33 -5.70
C PRO A 49 16.31 -15.13 -5.41
N VAL A 50 16.21 -16.34 -5.97
CA VAL A 50 15.07 -17.27 -5.83
C VAL A 50 13.73 -16.69 -6.32
N HIS A 51 13.78 -15.77 -7.30
CA HIS A 51 12.59 -15.15 -7.93
C HIS A 51 11.67 -14.38 -6.96
N ILE A 52 12.22 -13.77 -5.93
CA ILE A 52 11.48 -12.87 -5.04
C ILE A 52 11.52 -11.46 -5.65
N LEU A 53 10.36 -10.83 -5.80
CA LEU A 53 10.24 -9.41 -6.10
C LEU A 53 10.12 -8.62 -4.81
N MET A 54 11.08 -7.73 -4.56
CA MET A 54 11.03 -6.73 -3.49
C MET A 54 10.54 -5.40 -4.06
N SER A 55 9.55 -4.81 -3.42
CA SER A 55 9.06 -3.47 -3.75
C SER A 55 9.14 -2.59 -2.52
N ASP A 56 9.83 -1.45 -2.62
CA ASP A 56 9.92 -0.43 -1.58
C ASP A 56 9.24 0.84 -2.06
N ARG A 57 8.14 1.22 -1.42
CA ARG A 57 7.35 2.39 -1.74
C ARG A 57 7.49 3.45 -0.66
N ASN A 58 7.97 4.61 -1.05
CA ASN A 58 8.17 5.79 -0.23
C ASN A 58 7.17 6.86 -0.66
N ARG A 59 6.37 7.39 0.27
CA ARG A 59 5.34 8.38 -0.03
C ARG A 59 5.36 9.51 0.98
N PHE A 60 5.27 10.73 0.49
CA PHE A 60 5.03 11.94 1.25
C PHE A 60 3.64 12.49 0.95
N ASP A 61 2.87 12.77 1.99
CA ASP A 61 1.61 13.48 1.95
C ASP A 61 1.83 14.87 2.60
N PHE A 62 1.85 15.93 1.82
CA PHE A 62 1.92 17.32 2.31
C PHE A 62 0.50 17.82 2.52
N ARG A 63 0.17 18.19 3.75
CA ARG A 63 -1.21 18.40 4.20
C ARG A 63 -1.41 19.87 4.58
N PHE A 64 -2.38 20.50 3.94
CA PHE A 64 -2.81 21.86 4.17
C PHE A 64 -4.25 21.81 4.67
N VAL A 65 -4.43 21.85 5.99
CA VAL A 65 -5.73 21.76 6.66
C VAL A 65 -6.15 23.18 7.05
N SER A 66 -7.37 23.60 6.68
CA SER A 66 -7.87 24.93 7.00
C SER A 66 -7.87 25.16 8.52
N GLY A 67 -7.28 26.28 8.96
CA GLY A 67 -7.18 26.61 10.38
C GLY A 67 -6.14 25.82 11.18
N GLN A 68 -5.28 25.04 10.51
CA GLN A 68 -4.18 24.30 11.14
C GLN A 68 -2.84 24.63 10.49
N ASN A 69 -1.75 24.43 11.23
CA ASN A 69 -0.41 24.57 10.69
C ASN A 69 -0.15 23.48 9.64
N PHE A 70 0.72 23.82 8.68
CA PHE A 70 1.21 22.85 7.70
C PHE A 70 1.76 21.61 8.38
N SER A 71 1.45 20.44 7.82
CA SER A 71 1.96 19.16 8.29
C SER A 71 2.27 18.22 7.13
N TRP A 72 3.13 17.27 7.37
CA TRP A 72 3.44 16.23 6.40
C TRP A 72 3.45 14.86 7.06
N ARG A 73 3.17 13.84 6.24
CA ARG A 73 3.21 12.44 6.63
C ARG A 73 4.11 11.68 5.67
N TYR A 74 5.07 10.97 6.21
CA TYR A 74 5.86 10.02 5.47
C TYR A 74 5.31 8.61 5.69
N ARG A 75 5.28 7.84 4.62
CA ARG A 75 4.80 6.47 4.60
C ARG A 75 5.78 5.62 3.81
N ASN A 76 6.32 4.60 4.44
CA ASN A 76 7.11 3.59 3.76
C ASN A 76 6.36 2.26 3.79
N ARG A 77 6.41 1.54 2.66
CA ARG A 77 5.84 0.22 2.51
C ARG A 77 6.84 -0.68 1.79
N LEU A 78 7.30 -1.71 2.48
CA LEU A 78 8.13 -2.78 1.93
C LEU A 78 7.26 -4.00 1.67
N THR A 79 7.32 -4.55 0.45
CA THR A 79 6.62 -5.77 0.06
C THR A 79 7.61 -6.75 -0.53
N LEU A 80 7.53 -8.01 -0.09
CA LEU A 80 8.22 -9.15 -0.69
C LEU A 80 7.16 -10.09 -1.24
N GLU A 81 7.25 -10.44 -2.51
CA GLU A 81 6.31 -11.33 -3.18
C GLU A 81 7.05 -12.33 -4.07
N ARG A 82 6.48 -13.51 -4.25
CA ARG A 82 7.02 -14.53 -5.13
C ARG A 82 5.90 -15.26 -5.85
N ASN A 83 6.05 -15.42 -7.17
CA ASN A 83 5.11 -16.20 -7.96
C ASN A 83 5.43 -17.68 -7.86
N PHE A 84 4.40 -18.49 -7.60
CA PHE A 84 4.46 -19.93 -7.63
C PHE A 84 3.49 -20.47 -8.66
N THR A 85 3.90 -21.54 -9.32
CA THR A 85 3.03 -22.33 -10.22
C THR A 85 3.07 -23.77 -9.78
N ILE A 86 1.94 -24.32 -9.34
CA ILE A 86 1.79 -25.73 -8.99
C ILE A 86 0.81 -26.35 -9.97
N ARG A 87 1.33 -27.20 -10.85
CA ARG A 87 0.57 -27.78 -11.99
C ARG A 87 0.03 -26.65 -12.88
N ARG A 88 -1.27 -26.35 -12.83
CA ARG A 88 -1.96 -25.31 -13.60
C ARG A 88 -2.38 -24.08 -12.76
N TYR A 89 -2.15 -24.14 -11.45
CA TYR A 89 -2.57 -23.09 -10.54
C TYR A 89 -1.40 -22.14 -10.26
N GLU A 90 -1.65 -20.86 -10.44
CA GLU A 90 -0.72 -19.79 -10.13
C GLU A 90 -1.19 -19.07 -8.86
N PHE A 91 -0.25 -18.72 -7.99
CA PHE A 91 -0.53 -17.89 -6.82
C PHE A 91 0.72 -17.12 -6.41
N THR A 92 0.50 -15.96 -5.80
CA THR A 92 1.57 -15.05 -5.40
C THR A 92 1.44 -14.73 -3.91
N PRO A 93 2.05 -15.52 -3.02
CA PRO A 93 2.16 -15.14 -1.63
C PRO A 93 3.03 -13.90 -1.47
N TYR A 94 2.68 -13.07 -0.49
CA TYR A 94 3.45 -11.89 -0.15
C TYR A 94 3.44 -11.62 1.36
N ILE A 95 4.46 -10.89 1.79
CA ILE A 95 4.51 -10.23 3.09
C ILE A 95 4.72 -8.74 2.87
N ARG A 96 4.12 -7.92 3.73
CA ARG A 96 4.16 -6.46 3.61
C ARG A 96 4.30 -5.84 4.99
N GLY A 97 5.30 -4.98 5.14
CA GLY A 97 5.45 -4.11 6.29
C GLY A 97 5.20 -2.67 5.89
N GLU A 98 4.51 -1.90 6.72
CA GLU A 98 4.24 -0.50 6.47
C GLU A 98 4.33 0.31 7.75
N PHE A 99 4.91 1.52 7.67
CA PHE A 99 4.90 2.47 8.77
C PHE A 99 4.59 3.89 8.28
N TYR A 100 4.08 4.71 9.22
CA TYR A 100 3.68 6.10 8.98
C TYR A 100 4.33 6.99 10.04
N TYR A 101 5.11 7.94 9.61
CA TYR A 101 5.58 9.05 10.44
C TYR A 101 4.70 10.27 10.19
N ASP A 102 4.20 10.91 11.23
CA ASP A 102 3.37 12.12 11.13
C ASP A 102 4.06 13.28 11.85
N SER A 103 4.34 14.36 11.12
CA SER A 103 5.07 15.53 11.64
C SER A 103 4.33 16.26 12.76
N ARG A 104 2.99 16.13 12.84
CA ARG A 104 2.19 16.75 13.92
C ARG A 104 2.49 16.15 15.30
N PHE A 105 2.87 14.88 15.31
CA PHE A 105 3.17 14.14 16.54
C PHE A 105 4.67 13.88 16.71
N ALA A 106 5.48 14.23 15.70
CA ALA A 106 6.91 13.97 15.64
C ALA A 106 7.30 12.51 15.95
N LYS A 107 6.44 11.54 15.58
CA LYS A 107 6.64 10.11 15.85
C LYS A 107 6.06 9.22 14.76
N ILE A 108 6.44 7.94 14.81
CA ILE A 108 5.74 6.89 14.04
C ILE A 108 4.37 6.68 14.68
N THR A 109 3.32 7.04 13.95
CA THR A 109 1.94 7.01 14.43
C THR A 109 1.22 5.72 14.10
N LYS A 110 1.69 5.00 13.05
CA LYS A 110 1.04 3.79 12.59
C LYS A 110 2.06 2.82 12.04
N ASN A 111 1.87 1.55 12.34
CA ASN A 111 2.55 0.45 11.65
C ASN A 111 1.54 -0.66 11.31
N ALA A 112 1.79 -1.37 10.23
CA ALA A 112 0.98 -2.49 9.80
C ALA A 112 1.88 -3.60 9.26
N PHE A 113 1.49 -4.83 9.54
CA PHE A 113 2.05 -6.03 8.95
C PHE A 113 0.95 -6.80 8.26
N THR A 114 1.17 -7.18 7.00
CA THR A 114 0.21 -7.92 6.19
C THR A 114 0.88 -9.18 5.65
N ILE A 115 0.20 -10.29 5.70
CA ILE A 115 0.54 -11.52 4.99
C ILE A 115 -0.65 -11.93 4.14
N GLY A 116 -0.41 -12.29 2.89
CA GLY A 116 -1.51 -12.64 1.99
C GLY A 116 -1.05 -13.41 0.76
N SER A 117 -2.00 -13.72 -0.09
CA SER A 117 -1.74 -14.33 -1.38
C SER A 117 -2.73 -13.84 -2.42
N ILE A 118 -2.23 -13.63 -3.63
CA ILE A 118 -3.01 -13.26 -4.81
C ILE A 118 -3.16 -14.50 -5.68
N PHE A 119 -4.39 -14.76 -6.13
CA PHE A 119 -4.76 -15.89 -6.97
C PHE A 119 -5.35 -15.36 -8.28
N PRO A 120 -4.63 -15.41 -9.41
CA PRO A 120 -5.20 -15.06 -10.70
C PRO A 120 -6.23 -16.13 -11.12
N LEU A 121 -7.51 -15.76 -11.15
CA LEU A 121 -8.60 -16.67 -11.52
C LEU A 121 -8.77 -16.74 -13.03
N THR A 122 -8.68 -15.59 -13.71
CA THR A 122 -8.76 -15.45 -15.17
C THR A 122 -7.78 -14.38 -15.66
N LYS A 123 -7.78 -14.10 -16.99
CA LYS A 123 -7.02 -12.98 -17.54
C LYS A 123 -7.48 -11.60 -17.04
N HIS A 124 -8.72 -11.52 -16.56
CA HIS A 124 -9.38 -10.29 -16.18
C HIS A 124 -9.77 -10.23 -14.70
N THR A 125 -9.51 -11.30 -13.94
CA THR A 125 -9.98 -11.42 -12.56
C THR A 125 -8.89 -11.99 -11.68
N GLU A 126 -8.65 -11.38 -10.55
CA GLU A 126 -7.81 -11.92 -9.48
C GLU A 126 -8.52 -11.85 -8.13
N PHE A 127 -8.18 -12.77 -7.26
CA PHE A 127 -8.66 -12.86 -5.90
C PHE A 127 -7.47 -12.71 -4.95
N GLU A 128 -7.57 -11.81 -3.97
CA GLU A 128 -6.58 -11.63 -2.92
C GLU A 128 -7.20 -11.98 -1.57
N LEU A 129 -6.49 -12.78 -0.80
CA LEU A 129 -6.80 -13.08 0.59
C LEU A 129 -5.62 -12.65 1.45
N TYR A 130 -5.87 -11.88 2.51
CA TYR A 130 -4.81 -11.44 3.40
C TYR A 130 -5.27 -11.33 4.86
N TYR A 131 -4.30 -11.39 5.75
CA TYR A 131 -4.41 -11.03 7.15
C TYR A 131 -3.58 -9.77 7.40
N GLU A 132 -4.13 -8.82 8.17
CA GLU A 132 -3.44 -7.59 8.56
C GLU A 132 -3.47 -7.41 10.07
N ASP A 133 -2.32 -7.08 10.65
CA ASP A 133 -2.15 -6.61 12.03
C ASP A 133 -1.69 -5.15 11.96
N GLN A 134 -2.52 -4.21 12.43
CA GLN A 134 -2.27 -2.79 12.37
C GLN A 134 -2.34 -2.17 13.76
N ARG A 135 -1.35 -1.36 14.10
CA ARG A 135 -1.29 -0.56 15.33
C ARG A 135 -1.30 0.91 14.98
N ASP A 136 -2.16 1.68 15.63
CA ASP A 136 -2.27 3.12 15.50
C ASP A 136 -2.10 3.76 16.88
N SER A 137 -1.15 4.69 17.00
CA SER A 137 -0.81 5.40 18.23
C SER A 137 -1.18 6.90 18.14
N THR A 138 -2.11 7.26 17.26
CA THR A 138 -2.63 8.64 17.16
C THR A 138 -3.66 8.95 18.23
N THR A 139 -4.30 7.93 18.78
CA THR A 139 -5.32 8.03 19.84
C THR A 139 -4.79 7.49 21.16
N SER A 140 -5.43 7.88 22.27
CA SER A 140 -5.20 7.29 23.59
C SER A 140 -6.53 6.72 24.10
N PRO A 141 -6.64 5.40 24.38
CA PRO A 141 -5.61 4.36 24.22
C PRO A 141 -5.24 4.08 22.76
N ASN A 142 -4.06 3.47 22.55
CA ASN A 142 -3.61 3.04 21.23
C ASN A 142 -4.62 2.06 20.61
N PHE A 143 -4.90 2.25 19.32
CA PHE A 143 -5.84 1.43 18.60
C PHE A 143 -5.10 0.28 17.89
N HIS A 144 -5.59 -0.94 18.07
CA HIS A 144 -5.04 -2.15 17.45
C HIS A 144 -6.12 -2.88 16.68
N VAL A 145 -5.90 -3.07 15.38
CA VAL A 145 -6.82 -3.78 14.48
C VAL A 145 -6.13 -5.03 13.97
N ARG A 146 -6.84 -6.14 14.03
CA ARG A 146 -6.50 -7.39 13.38
C ARG A 146 -7.66 -7.82 12.52
N GLY A 147 -7.39 -8.20 11.29
CA GLY A 147 -8.46 -8.57 10.38
C GLY A 147 -8.01 -9.44 9.23
N VAL A 148 -8.96 -10.15 8.68
CA VAL A 148 -8.82 -10.86 7.40
C VAL A 148 -9.54 -10.02 6.35
N GLY A 149 -8.88 -9.80 5.22
CA GLY A 149 -9.45 -9.08 4.08
C GLY A 149 -9.47 -9.92 2.82
N VAL A 150 -10.47 -9.65 2.01
CA VAL A 150 -10.66 -10.26 0.69
C VAL A 150 -10.79 -9.13 -0.33
N VAL A 151 -10.08 -9.24 -1.43
CA VAL A 151 -10.19 -8.30 -2.56
C VAL A 151 -10.46 -9.08 -3.83
N LEU A 152 -11.41 -8.61 -4.62
CA LEU A 152 -11.66 -9.08 -5.98
C LEU A 152 -11.22 -7.98 -6.94
N GLY A 153 -10.17 -8.24 -7.70
CA GLY A 153 -9.66 -7.36 -8.76
C GLY A 153 -10.28 -7.70 -10.10
N LEU A 154 -10.80 -6.70 -10.82
CA LEU A 154 -11.32 -6.82 -12.18
C LEU A 154 -10.51 -5.91 -13.12
N TYR A 155 -10.03 -6.46 -14.24
CA TYR A 155 -9.24 -5.75 -15.26
C TYR A 155 -9.99 -5.78 -16.60
N PHE A 156 -10.08 -4.64 -17.27
CA PHE A 156 -10.78 -4.49 -18.55
C PHE A 156 -9.80 -4.21 -19.69
#